data_aa9bc9c674aa92b91eb72bab2f42c376
#
_entry.id   aa9bc9c674aa92b91eb72bab2f42c376
#
_cell.length_a   1.000
_cell.length_b   1.000
_cell.length_c   1.000
_cell.angle_alpha   90.00
_cell.angle_beta   90.00
_cell.angle_gamma   90.00
#
_symmetry.space_group_name_H-M   'P 1'
#
loop_
_entity.id
_entity.type
_entity.pdbx_description
1 polymer ?
#
loop_
_entity_poly.entity_id
_entity_poly.type
_entity_poly.pdbx_seq_one_letter_code
_entity_poly.pdbx_strand_id
1 'polypeptide(L)'
;MIKKIFLGTLLTGLILSGIYLNNLGQRPDREYPSFTLHPETKATTVHDSIPLQDVVLAGNNWDGVITIFDPNTFKIIKKVSAMPDREERFEEIYSGLRSLASGFIREYIGEGNDQLVDDMFTSNDGRYIYVSRPSFADVVAIDVNSGEIVWRTPIEGLRSDHSAISPDGKTFLVSASTARKVQAIDVSTGEIIGSFESGDQPHENIYSEDGKKIYHASIGKVFFASPNLDFLKGDRWFQIVDANTYEVIRRVDMKQKLEEAGFDWIDRAVRPMAITKDEKFAYLQISLFHGFFEYDIENDKITRKLDLPIPKTNKNLTPGDHILASGHHGISLSGDDKTICIAGTMDGYIAIVDRETFKYSIIKLSDDPKEAKPYWATSSKDGTKAYVSISGLDKVSVVDYVTAKVVAEVPVGNHPQRVRNGQLRLKY
;
A
#
# COMPACT_ATOMS: atom_id res chain seq x y z
N MET A 1 3.16 -47.80 29.88
CA MET A 1 4.22 -46.80 29.57
C MET A 1 3.85 -45.92 28.38
N ILE A 2 3.38 -46.45 27.26
CA ILE A 2 3.03 -45.71 26.03
C ILE A 2 1.92 -44.65 26.23
N LYS A 3 0.86 -44.92 27.03
CA LYS A 3 -0.21 -43.95 27.32
C LYS A 3 0.28 -42.70 28.10
N LYS A 4 1.31 -42.84 28.97
CA LYS A 4 1.86 -41.70 29.70
C LYS A 4 2.76 -40.83 28.84
N ILE A 5 3.42 -41.40 27.84
CA ILE A 5 4.27 -40.65 26.88
C ILE A 5 3.38 -39.87 25.94
N PHE A 6 2.28 -40.46 25.45
CA PHE A 6 1.32 -39.77 24.56
C PHE A 6 0.59 -38.61 25.26
N LEU A 7 0.24 -38.77 26.54
CA LEU A 7 -0.40 -37.72 27.32
C LEU A 7 0.58 -36.56 27.61
N GLY A 8 1.87 -36.88 27.87
CA GLY A 8 2.92 -35.89 28.07
C GLY A 8 3.21 -35.05 26.83
N THR A 9 3.30 -35.67 25.65
CA THR A 9 3.50 -34.94 24.37
C THR A 9 2.30 -34.09 23.99
N LEU A 10 1.08 -34.55 24.25
CA LEU A 10 -0.14 -33.79 24.02
C LEU A 10 -0.23 -32.57 24.97
N LEU A 11 0.07 -32.77 26.24
CA LEU A 11 0.07 -31.69 27.25
C LEU A 11 1.14 -30.64 26.96
N THR A 12 2.34 -31.07 26.57
CA THR A 12 3.43 -30.17 26.16
C THR A 12 3.07 -29.39 24.88
N GLY A 13 2.45 -30.05 23.90
CA GLY A 13 1.95 -29.40 22.70
C GLY A 13 0.87 -28.35 22.99
N LEU A 14 -0.08 -28.67 23.89
CA LEU A 14 -1.11 -27.71 24.32
C LEU A 14 -0.53 -26.52 25.11
N ILE A 15 0.44 -26.75 25.98
CA ILE A 15 1.11 -25.69 26.73
C ILE A 15 1.91 -24.79 25.78
N LEU A 16 2.70 -25.35 24.86
CA LEU A 16 3.44 -24.59 23.87
C LEU A 16 2.52 -23.78 22.93
N SER A 17 1.40 -24.39 22.53
CA SER A 17 0.38 -23.68 21.75
C SER A 17 -0.27 -22.53 22.53
N GLY A 18 -0.55 -22.75 23.83
CA GLY A 18 -1.09 -21.72 24.71
C GLY A 18 -0.11 -20.57 24.94
N ILE A 19 1.17 -20.87 25.14
CA ILE A 19 2.23 -19.85 25.26
C ILE A 19 2.39 -19.08 23.94
N TYR A 20 2.40 -19.77 22.82
CA TYR A 20 2.48 -19.13 21.50
C TYR A 20 1.30 -18.18 21.26
N LEU A 21 0.07 -18.62 21.50
CA LEU A 21 -1.13 -17.80 21.32
C LEU A 21 -1.13 -16.61 22.28
N ASN A 22 -0.71 -16.81 23.53
CA ASN A 22 -0.59 -15.71 24.49
C ASN A 22 0.42 -14.65 24.02
N ASN A 23 1.59 -15.07 23.56
CA ASN A 23 2.61 -14.15 23.04
C ASN A 23 2.17 -13.46 21.76
N LEU A 24 1.45 -14.17 20.89
CA LEU A 24 0.91 -13.61 19.64
C LEU A 24 -0.03 -12.43 19.92
N GLY A 25 -0.90 -12.55 20.92
CA GLY A 25 -1.86 -11.51 21.30
C GLY A 25 -1.30 -10.39 22.18
N GLN A 26 -0.03 -10.41 22.51
CA GLN A 26 0.59 -9.33 23.31
C GLN A 26 0.96 -8.13 22.44
N ARG A 27 0.76 -6.93 22.99
CA ARG A 27 1.31 -5.71 22.41
C ARG A 27 2.84 -5.82 22.36
N PRO A 28 3.48 -5.51 21.22
CA PRO A 28 4.93 -5.51 21.15
C PRO A 28 5.51 -4.40 22.03
N ASP A 29 6.60 -4.72 22.72
CA ASP A 29 7.39 -3.73 23.44
C ASP A 29 8.27 -2.96 22.43
N ARG A 30 7.74 -1.85 21.96
CA ARG A 30 8.37 -1.02 20.93
C ARG A 30 8.22 0.46 21.26
N GLU A 31 9.31 1.19 21.12
CA GLU A 31 9.30 2.65 21.21
C GLU A 31 8.85 3.27 19.89
N TYR A 32 7.99 4.27 19.98
CA TYR A 32 7.51 5.04 18.86
C TYR A 32 7.89 6.51 19.01
N PRO A 33 8.13 7.25 17.91
CA PRO A 33 8.39 8.68 17.96
C PRO A 33 7.28 9.44 18.70
N SER A 34 7.67 10.43 19.48
CA SER A 34 6.74 11.29 20.21
C SER A 34 6.62 12.64 19.52
N PHE A 35 5.41 13.16 19.46
CA PHE A 35 5.08 14.45 18.85
C PHE A 35 4.30 15.32 19.83
N THR A 36 4.60 16.62 19.84
CA THR A 36 3.83 17.58 20.62
C THR A 36 2.63 18.04 19.79
N LEU A 37 1.45 17.99 20.39
CA LEU A 37 0.24 18.56 19.80
C LEU A 37 0.24 20.08 20.02
N HIS A 38 -0.25 20.81 19.01
CA HIS A 38 -0.33 22.27 19.00
C HIS A 38 -1.77 22.74 18.72
N PRO A 39 -2.73 22.53 19.67
CA PRO A 39 -4.15 22.83 19.46
C PRO A 39 -4.41 24.29 19.06
N GLU A 40 -3.56 25.22 19.50
CA GLU A 40 -3.64 26.64 19.17
C GLU A 40 -3.47 26.95 17.68
N THR A 41 -2.90 26.02 16.90
CA THR A 41 -2.69 26.19 15.46
C THR A 41 -3.83 25.66 14.61
N LYS A 42 -4.87 25.09 15.22
CA LYS A 42 -6.03 24.49 14.53
C LYS A 42 -7.02 25.54 13.98
N ALA A 43 -6.96 26.79 14.44
CA ALA A 43 -7.88 27.83 14.02
C ALA A 43 -7.83 28.08 12.51
N THR A 44 -9.01 28.18 11.86
CA THR A 44 -9.13 28.40 10.41
C THR A 44 -8.33 29.59 9.93
N THR A 45 -8.37 30.72 10.68
CA THR A 45 -7.62 31.94 10.36
C THR A 45 -6.11 31.73 10.30
N VAL A 46 -5.57 30.78 11.08
CA VAL A 46 -4.15 30.45 11.04
C VAL A 46 -3.83 29.73 9.71
N HIS A 47 -4.64 28.76 9.33
CA HIS A 47 -4.45 28.02 8.08
C HIS A 47 -4.56 28.92 6.84
N ASP A 48 -5.59 29.78 6.77
CA ASP A 48 -5.86 30.63 5.62
C ASP A 48 -4.74 31.65 5.36
N SER A 49 -4.00 32.03 6.39
CA SER A 49 -2.85 32.93 6.26
C SER A 49 -1.58 32.27 5.74
N ILE A 50 -1.52 30.93 5.74
CA ILE A 50 -0.34 30.16 5.29
C ILE A 50 -0.49 29.82 3.82
N PRO A 51 0.51 30.12 2.96
CA PRO A 51 0.47 29.74 1.55
C PRO A 51 0.36 28.23 1.34
N LEU A 52 -0.45 27.82 0.36
CA LEU A 52 -0.50 26.44 -0.11
C LEU A 52 0.79 26.12 -0.88
N GLN A 53 1.45 25.05 -0.54
CA GLN A 53 2.70 24.62 -1.17
C GLN A 53 2.66 23.16 -1.59
N ASP A 54 3.30 22.84 -2.70
CA ASP A 54 3.46 21.45 -3.14
C ASP A 54 4.39 20.71 -2.17
N VAL A 55 4.02 19.48 -1.86
CA VAL A 55 4.76 18.59 -0.96
C VAL A 55 4.74 17.15 -1.47
N VAL A 56 5.67 16.36 -0.97
CA VAL A 56 5.63 14.90 -1.09
C VAL A 56 5.50 14.31 0.31
N LEU A 57 4.59 13.37 0.45
CA LEU A 57 4.34 12.63 1.69
C LEU A 57 4.96 11.24 1.58
N ALA A 58 5.70 10.81 2.58
CA ALA A 58 6.16 9.43 2.73
C ALA A 58 5.57 8.84 4.01
N GLY A 59 4.74 7.80 3.88
CA GLY A 59 4.15 7.07 4.98
C GLY A 59 5.10 6.00 5.51
N ASN A 60 5.59 6.18 6.74
CA ASN A 60 6.51 5.24 7.38
C ASN A 60 5.69 4.25 8.20
N ASN A 61 5.49 3.07 7.66
CA ASN A 61 4.45 2.16 8.10
C ASN A 61 4.69 1.58 9.51
N TRP A 62 5.95 1.36 9.88
CA TRP A 62 6.26 0.70 11.15
C TRP A 62 6.47 1.65 12.32
N ASP A 63 6.66 2.95 12.09
CA ASP A 63 6.80 3.95 13.16
C ASP A 63 5.61 4.91 13.27
N GLY A 64 4.65 4.84 12.34
CA GLY A 64 3.45 5.66 12.36
C GLY A 64 3.71 7.14 12.08
N VAL A 65 4.76 7.44 11.35
CA VAL A 65 5.18 8.80 11.03
C VAL A 65 4.95 9.09 9.54
N ILE A 66 4.45 10.28 9.23
CA ILE A 66 4.41 10.81 7.88
C ILE A 66 5.54 11.82 7.74
N THR A 67 6.50 11.55 6.86
CA THR A 67 7.57 12.49 6.50
C THR A 67 7.12 13.34 5.32
N ILE A 68 7.17 14.65 5.47
CA ILE A 68 6.79 15.64 4.45
C ILE A 68 8.05 16.31 3.94
N PHE A 69 8.27 16.29 2.64
CA PHE A 69 9.44 16.93 2.02
C PHE A 69 9.08 17.76 0.78
N ASP A 70 9.93 18.69 0.45
CA ASP A 70 9.79 19.59 -0.70
C ASP A 70 10.12 18.87 -2.01
N PRO A 71 9.25 18.90 -3.04
CA PRO A 71 9.45 18.18 -4.30
C PRO A 71 10.60 18.73 -5.17
N ASN A 72 11.07 19.94 -4.91
CA ASN A 72 12.11 20.60 -5.70
C ASN A 72 13.49 20.49 -5.05
N THR A 73 13.54 20.72 -3.74
CA THR A 73 14.79 20.71 -2.97
C THR A 73 15.08 19.37 -2.31
N PHE A 74 14.07 18.48 -2.23
CA PHE A 74 14.09 17.18 -1.55
C PHE A 74 14.43 17.24 -0.05
N LYS A 75 14.30 18.43 0.54
CA LYS A 75 14.52 18.62 1.97
C LYS A 75 13.26 18.29 2.77
N ILE A 76 13.46 17.62 3.90
CA ILE A 76 12.36 17.39 4.84
C ILE A 76 11.88 18.72 5.39
N ILE A 77 10.57 18.95 5.30
CA ILE A 77 9.90 20.14 5.82
C ILE A 77 9.38 19.85 7.22
N LYS A 78 8.66 18.74 7.38
CA LYS A 78 7.97 18.39 8.63
C LYS A 78 7.80 16.88 8.77
N LYS A 79 7.68 16.41 10.01
CA LYS A 79 7.19 15.07 10.32
C LYS A 79 5.92 15.19 11.16
N VAL A 80 4.92 14.34 10.89
CA VAL A 80 3.62 14.34 11.57
C VAL A 80 3.34 12.93 12.05
N SER A 81 2.80 12.82 13.28
CA SER A 81 2.31 11.52 13.78
C SER A 81 1.00 11.16 13.09
N ALA A 82 0.88 9.94 12.57
CA ALA A 82 -0.39 9.38 12.13
C ALA A 82 -1.20 8.77 13.29
N MET A 83 -0.63 8.73 14.50
CA MET A 83 -1.24 8.07 15.66
C MET A 83 -1.09 8.88 16.95
N PRO A 84 -1.63 10.11 16.99
CA PRO A 84 -1.63 10.89 18.24
C PRO A 84 -2.46 10.22 19.35
N ASP A 85 -3.39 9.34 18.98
CA ASP A 85 -4.25 8.51 19.84
C ASP A 85 -3.70 7.08 20.09
N ARG A 86 -2.41 6.86 19.90
CA ARG A 86 -1.80 5.51 19.85
C ARG A 86 -2.09 4.63 21.06
N GLU A 87 -2.05 5.19 22.27
CA GLU A 87 -2.25 4.39 23.48
C GLU A 87 -3.65 3.78 23.52
N GLU A 88 -4.66 4.60 23.24
CA GLU A 88 -6.05 4.15 23.15
C GLU A 88 -6.25 3.11 22.05
N ARG A 89 -5.61 3.30 20.88
CA ARG A 89 -5.72 2.37 19.76
C ARG A 89 -5.02 1.05 20.05
N PHE A 90 -3.82 1.06 20.64
CA PHE A 90 -3.16 -0.16 21.04
C PHE A 90 -3.91 -0.92 22.14
N GLU A 91 -4.50 -0.22 23.11
CA GLU A 91 -5.37 -0.85 24.09
C GLU A 91 -6.57 -1.53 23.41
N GLU A 92 -7.21 -0.87 22.44
CA GLU A 92 -8.32 -1.43 21.67
C GLU A 92 -7.94 -2.71 20.92
N ILE A 93 -6.83 -2.72 20.18
CA ILE A 93 -6.46 -3.86 19.31
C ILE A 93 -5.78 -5.01 20.05
N TYR A 94 -5.15 -4.74 21.19
CA TYR A 94 -4.44 -5.74 22.01
C TYR A 94 -5.24 -6.16 23.27
N SER A 95 -6.55 -5.92 23.31
CA SER A 95 -7.44 -6.39 24.38
C SER A 95 -8.36 -7.51 23.91
N GLY A 96 -8.74 -8.40 24.82
CA GLY A 96 -9.71 -9.46 24.60
C GLY A 96 -9.40 -10.37 23.41
N LEU A 97 -10.46 -10.84 22.71
CA LEU A 97 -10.30 -11.74 21.56
C LEU A 97 -9.67 -11.07 20.33
N ARG A 98 -9.80 -9.74 20.21
CA ARG A 98 -9.21 -8.98 19.10
C ARG A 98 -7.70 -9.09 19.09
N SER A 99 -7.06 -9.20 20.26
CA SER A 99 -5.60 -9.29 20.40
C SER A 99 -4.98 -10.44 19.60
N LEU A 100 -5.63 -11.60 19.56
CA LEU A 100 -5.14 -12.74 18.78
C LEU A 100 -5.19 -12.47 17.27
N ALA A 101 -6.27 -11.85 16.80
CA ALA A 101 -6.39 -11.48 15.38
C ALA A 101 -5.38 -10.39 15.02
N SER A 102 -5.19 -9.38 15.87
CA SER A 102 -4.20 -8.31 15.67
C SER A 102 -2.77 -8.89 15.65
N GLY A 103 -2.46 -9.79 16.58
CA GLY A 103 -1.18 -10.48 16.61
C GLY A 103 -0.94 -11.34 15.37
N PHE A 104 -1.97 -12.05 14.87
CA PHE A 104 -1.88 -12.81 13.62
C PHE A 104 -1.61 -11.89 12.41
N ILE A 105 -2.35 -10.78 12.31
CA ILE A 105 -2.16 -9.79 11.24
C ILE A 105 -0.74 -9.20 11.30
N ARG A 106 -0.28 -8.80 12.48
CA ARG A 106 1.07 -8.30 12.69
C ARG A 106 2.12 -9.29 12.23
N GLU A 107 2.02 -10.55 12.64
CA GLU A 107 3.03 -11.58 12.35
C GLU A 107 3.06 -11.97 10.87
N TYR A 108 1.90 -12.22 10.25
CA TYR A 108 1.81 -12.80 8.92
C TYR A 108 1.57 -11.80 7.79
N ILE A 109 1.12 -10.57 8.10
CA ILE A 109 0.88 -9.51 7.12
C ILE A 109 1.82 -8.33 7.34
N GLY A 110 2.09 -8.00 8.60
CA GLY A 110 2.95 -6.87 8.99
C GLY A 110 4.44 -7.20 9.10
N GLU A 111 4.87 -8.39 8.69
CA GLU A 111 6.28 -8.83 8.82
C GLU A 111 6.79 -8.71 10.27
N GLY A 112 5.97 -9.07 11.26
CA GLY A 112 6.25 -8.94 12.69
C GLY A 112 6.01 -7.55 13.27
N ASN A 113 5.49 -6.62 12.48
CA ASN A 113 5.27 -5.22 12.89
C ASN A 113 3.80 -4.82 12.74
N ASP A 114 3.35 -3.91 13.61
CA ASP A 114 2.11 -3.19 13.36
C ASP A 114 2.26 -2.27 12.17
N GLN A 115 1.23 -2.22 11.33
CA GLN A 115 1.15 -1.36 10.16
C GLN A 115 0.32 -0.13 10.53
N LEU A 116 0.97 1.03 10.64
CA LEU A 116 0.42 2.23 11.27
C LEU A 116 0.13 3.35 10.28
N VAL A 117 0.77 3.31 9.10
CA VAL A 117 0.51 4.21 7.97
C VAL A 117 0.61 3.39 6.69
N ASP A 118 -0.50 3.10 6.03
CA ASP A 118 -0.44 2.52 4.70
C ASP A 118 -0.52 3.62 3.64
N ASP A 119 -1.63 4.29 3.52
CA ASP A 119 -1.83 5.31 2.49
C ASP A 119 -2.29 6.64 3.08
N MET A 120 -1.96 7.74 2.41
CA MET A 120 -2.30 9.08 2.87
C MET A 120 -2.46 10.07 1.72
N PHE A 121 -3.39 11.01 1.89
CA PHE A 121 -3.67 12.07 0.92
C PHE A 121 -3.92 13.39 1.63
N THR A 122 -3.62 14.51 0.96
CA THR A 122 -3.89 15.86 1.50
C THR A 122 -5.29 16.33 1.15
N SER A 123 -5.89 17.14 2.01
CA SER A 123 -7.11 17.87 1.67
C SER A 123 -6.83 18.95 0.62
N ASN A 124 -7.85 19.30 -0.18
CA ASN A 124 -7.74 20.35 -1.20
C ASN A 124 -7.36 21.71 -0.66
N ASP A 125 -7.78 22.04 0.57
CA ASP A 125 -7.44 23.28 1.25
C ASP A 125 -6.05 23.25 1.92
N GLY A 126 -5.38 22.09 1.91
CA GLY A 126 -4.06 21.89 2.49
C GLY A 126 -4.01 21.89 4.01
N ARG A 127 -5.14 21.69 4.70
CA ARG A 127 -5.23 21.69 6.17
C ARG A 127 -5.01 20.31 6.78
N TYR A 128 -5.46 19.27 6.08
CA TYR A 128 -5.55 17.91 6.62
C TYR A 128 -4.74 16.92 5.81
N ILE A 129 -4.32 15.86 6.50
CA ILE A 129 -3.85 14.63 5.89
C ILE A 129 -4.84 13.53 6.29
N TYR A 130 -5.41 12.85 5.29
CA TYR A 130 -6.23 11.66 5.48
C TYR A 130 -5.33 10.44 5.47
N VAL A 131 -5.44 9.55 6.44
CA VAL A 131 -4.51 8.43 6.63
C VAL A 131 -5.26 7.13 6.89
N SER A 132 -4.97 6.10 6.11
CA SER A 132 -5.37 4.72 6.39
C SER A 132 -4.37 4.09 7.35
N ARG A 133 -4.87 3.55 8.49
CA ARG A 133 -4.06 2.92 9.55
C ARG A 133 -4.41 1.43 9.67
N PRO A 134 -3.68 0.55 8.96
CA PRO A 134 -4.08 -0.86 8.82
C PRO A 134 -4.31 -1.60 10.14
N SER A 135 -3.38 -1.56 11.08
CA SER A 135 -3.50 -2.30 12.34
C SER A 135 -4.62 -1.78 13.23
N PHE A 136 -4.98 -0.50 13.12
CA PHE A 136 -6.09 0.09 13.85
C PHE A 136 -7.44 -0.12 13.16
N ALA A 137 -7.42 -0.56 11.90
CA ALA A 137 -8.62 -0.76 11.06
C ALA A 137 -9.47 0.52 10.97
N ASP A 138 -8.82 1.65 10.69
CA ASP A 138 -9.50 2.93 10.58
C ASP A 138 -8.85 3.87 9.57
N VAL A 139 -9.55 4.97 9.30
CA VAL A 139 -9.06 6.14 8.59
C VAL A 139 -9.21 7.35 9.50
N VAL A 140 -8.22 8.22 9.49
CA VAL A 140 -8.25 9.48 10.26
C VAL A 140 -7.98 10.69 9.38
N ALA A 141 -8.55 11.85 9.74
CA ALA A 141 -8.10 13.14 9.27
C ALA A 141 -7.29 13.82 10.37
N ILE A 142 -6.07 14.22 10.02
CA ILE A 142 -5.14 14.88 10.94
C ILE A 142 -4.93 16.32 10.47
N ASP A 143 -5.14 17.28 11.35
CA ASP A 143 -4.76 18.67 11.10
C ASP A 143 -3.22 18.76 11.09
N VAL A 144 -2.65 19.18 9.97
CA VAL A 144 -1.20 19.13 9.74
C VAL A 144 -0.41 20.07 10.66
N ASN A 145 -1.05 21.12 11.19
CA ASN A 145 -0.38 22.08 12.05
C ASN A 145 -0.57 21.81 13.53
N SER A 146 -1.76 21.41 13.97
CA SER A 146 -1.99 21.03 15.38
C SER A 146 -1.54 19.62 15.71
N GLY A 147 -1.52 18.72 14.72
CA GLY A 147 -1.26 17.29 14.91
C GLY A 147 -2.46 16.52 15.49
N GLU A 148 -3.61 17.19 15.70
CA GLU A 148 -4.80 16.57 16.25
C GLU A 148 -5.63 15.80 15.20
N ILE A 149 -6.28 14.73 15.63
CA ILE A 149 -7.29 14.05 14.83
C ILE A 149 -8.57 14.91 14.80
N VAL A 150 -9.07 15.19 13.60
CA VAL A 150 -10.30 15.95 13.37
C VAL A 150 -11.50 15.01 13.36
N TRP A 151 -11.37 13.89 12.68
CA TRP A 151 -12.32 12.78 12.70
C TRP A 151 -11.58 11.44 12.56
N ARG A 152 -12.20 10.39 13.05
CA ARG A 152 -11.77 9.00 12.93
C ARG A 152 -12.93 8.15 12.48
N THR A 153 -12.72 7.34 11.47
CA THR A 153 -13.73 6.42 10.92
C THR A 153 -13.22 4.99 11.02
N PRO A 154 -13.72 4.18 11.93
CA PRO A 154 -13.50 2.75 11.92
C PRO A 154 -14.06 2.14 10.63
N ILE A 155 -13.29 1.26 9.99
CA ILE A 155 -13.74 0.53 8.81
C ILE A 155 -14.26 -0.85 9.19
N GLU A 156 -15.03 -1.49 8.29
CA GLU A 156 -15.47 -2.86 8.49
C GLU A 156 -14.28 -3.83 8.57
N GLY A 157 -14.37 -4.80 9.48
CA GLY A 157 -13.33 -5.80 9.67
C GLY A 157 -12.21 -5.38 10.62
N LEU A 158 -11.03 -5.95 10.42
CA LEU A 158 -9.90 -5.89 11.37
C LEU A 158 -8.65 -5.22 10.79
N ARG A 159 -8.68 -4.87 9.50
CA ARG A 159 -7.52 -4.25 8.83
C ARG A 159 -7.96 -3.40 7.64
N SER A 160 -7.50 -2.15 7.59
CA SER A 160 -7.53 -1.34 6.36
C SER A 160 -6.34 -1.70 5.46
N ASP A 161 -6.42 -1.30 4.19
CA ASP A 161 -5.35 -1.48 3.22
C ASP A 161 -5.30 -0.28 2.28
N HIS A 162 -4.84 -0.45 1.04
CA HIS A 162 -4.68 0.60 0.06
C HIS A 162 -5.90 1.50 -0.09
N SER A 163 -5.64 2.75 -0.40
CA SER A 163 -6.63 3.80 -0.47
C SER A 163 -6.48 4.62 -1.75
N ALA A 164 -7.51 5.38 -2.09
CA ALA A 164 -7.47 6.37 -3.14
C ALA A 164 -8.27 7.60 -2.75
N ILE A 165 -7.92 8.76 -3.30
CA ILE A 165 -8.72 9.97 -3.18
C ILE A 165 -9.39 10.25 -4.53
N SER A 166 -10.65 10.66 -4.54
CA SER A 166 -11.33 11.08 -5.77
C SER A 166 -10.63 12.31 -6.39
N PRO A 167 -10.65 12.50 -7.71
CA PRO A 167 -10.00 13.64 -8.36
C PRO A 167 -10.50 15.01 -7.87
N ASP A 168 -11.74 15.08 -7.39
CA ASP A 168 -12.31 16.29 -6.78
C ASP A 168 -11.92 16.44 -5.29
N GLY A 169 -11.22 15.47 -4.73
CA GLY A 169 -10.74 15.47 -3.35
C GLY A 169 -11.81 15.32 -2.27
N LYS A 170 -13.02 14.85 -2.61
CA LYS A 170 -14.16 14.78 -1.67
C LYS A 170 -14.40 13.40 -1.10
N THR A 171 -13.94 12.35 -1.77
CA THR A 171 -14.19 10.97 -1.37
C THR A 171 -12.88 10.23 -1.18
N PHE A 172 -12.70 9.65 -0.01
CA PHE A 172 -11.57 8.76 0.31
C PHE A 172 -12.06 7.31 0.22
N LEU A 173 -11.47 6.52 -0.67
CA LEU A 173 -11.70 5.07 -0.73
C LEU A 173 -10.71 4.35 0.15
N VAL A 174 -11.18 3.34 0.86
CA VAL A 174 -10.32 2.45 1.64
C VAL A 174 -10.72 0.99 1.46
N SER A 175 -9.75 0.15 1.21
CA SER A 175 -9.92 -1.31 1.17
C SER A 175 -10.06 -1.85 2.59
N ALA A 176 -11.26 -2.39 2.93
CA ALA A 176 -11.53 -3.10 4.16
C ALA A 176 -11.08 -4.56 3.99
N SER A 177 -9.76 -4.79 4.18
CA SER A 177 -9.04 -5.97 3.73
C SER A 177 -9.60 -7.30 4.24
N THR A 178 -10.17 -7.32 5.44
CA THR A 178 -10.76 -8.53 6.04
C THR A 178 -12.27 -8.63 5.87
N ALA A 179 -12.92 -7.59 5.30
CA ALA A 179 -14.37 -7.52 5.13
C ALA A 179 -14.85 -7.74 3.68
N ARG A 180 -13.94 -7.95 2.71
CA ARG A 180 -14.25 -8.13 1.28
C ARG A 180 -15.02 -6.95 0.69
N LYS A 181 -14.70 -5.72 1.12
CA LYS A 181 -15.34 -4.48 0.68
C LYS A 181 -14.32 -3.37 0.48
N VAL A 182 -14.68 -2.43 -0.37
CA VAL A 182 -14.10 -1.10 -0.40
C VAL A 182 -15.15 -0.12 0.11
N GLN A 183 -14.76 0.73 1.06
CA GLN A 183 -15.64 1.74 1.65
C GLN A 183 -15.25 3.13 1.16
N ALA A 184 -16.26 3.95 0.89
CA ALA A 184 -16.12 5.35 0.49
C ALA A 184 -16.48 6.25 1.64
N ILE A 185 -15.60 7.18 1.99
CA ILE A 185 -15.71 8.09 3.12
C ILE A 185 -15.77 9.53 2.58
N ASP A 186 -16.76 10.30 3.02
CA ASP A 186 -16.79 11.75 2.80
C ASP A 186 -15.69 12.40 3.63
N VAL A 187 -14.75 13.07 2.98
CA VAL A 187 -13.57 13.62 3.67
C VAL A 187 -13.90 14.80 4.58
N SER A 188 -15.04 15.48 4.37
CA SER A 188 -15.45 16.63 5.16
C SER A 188 -16.05 16.24 6.51
N THR A 189 -16.69 15.06 6.58
CA THR A 189 -17.38 14.57 7.78
C THR A 189 -16.74 13.35 8.41
N GLY A 190 -16.01 12.56 7.60
CA GLY A 190 -15.54 11.23 7.99
C GLY A 190 -16.62 10.15 7.89
N GLU A 191 -17.80 10.44 7.38
CA GLU A 191 -18.90 9.47 7.28
C GLU A 191 -18.69 8.51 6.10
N ILE A 192 -19.04 7.22 6.28
CA ILE A 192 -19.09 6.25 5.20
C ILE A 192 -20.32 6.55 4.34
N ILE A 193 -20.12 6.92 3.08
CA ILE A 193 -21.17 7.32 2.15
C ILE A 193 -21.52 6.24 1.12
N GLY A 194 -20.73 5.17 1.04
CA GLY A 194 -20.96 4.08 0.12
C GLY A 194 -19.94 2.96 0.27
N SER A 195 -20.17 1.88 -0.45
CA SER A 195 -19.23 0.76 -0.53
C SER A 195 -19.54 -0.12 -1.73
N PHE A 196 -18.56 -0.92 -2.15
CA PHE A 196 -18.78 -1.99 -3.13
C PHE A 196 -18.11 -3.28 -2.71
N GLU A 197 -18.66 -4.40 -3.19
CA GLU A 197 -18.15 -5.73 -2.91
C GLU A 197 -16.86 -6.01 -3.70
N SER A 198 -15.92 -6.63 -3.03
CA SER A 198 -14.64 -7.06 -3.56
C SER A 198 -14.44 -8.58 -3.42
N GLY A 199 -13.36 -9.11 -3.98
CA GLY A 199 -12.86 -10.43 -3.64
C GLY A 199 -12.23 -10.48 -2.26
N ASP A 200 -11.54 -11.58 -1.96
CA ASP A 200 -10.81 -11.73 -0.70
C ASP A 200 -9.58 -10.79 -0.68
N GLN A 201 -9.34 -10.16 0.44
CA GLN A 201 -8.32 -9.13 0.66
C GLN A 201 -8.34 -8.04 -0.43
N PRO A 202 -9.37 -7.14 -0.41
CA PRO A 202 -9.34 -5.90 -1.16
C PRO A 202 -8.01 -5.19 -1.00
N HIS A 203 -7.46 -4.69 -2.09
CA HIS A 203 -6.11 -4.14 -2.11
C HIS A 203 -6.08 -2.81 -2.87
N GLU A 204 -5.73 -2.79 -4.15
CA GLU A 204 -5.50 -1.58 -4.91
C GLU A 204 -6.80 -0.88 -5.34
N ASN A 205 -6.79 0.46 -5.29
CA ASN A 205 -7.84 1.31 -5.82
C ASN A 205 -7.24 2.48 -6.60
N ILE A 206 -7.75 2.74 -7.80
CA ILE A 206 -7.36 3.89 -8.63
C ILE A 206 -8.62 4.51 -9.21
N TYR A 207 -8.81 5.81 -9.06
CA TYR A 207 -9.82 6.53 -9.82
C TYR A 207 -9.35 6.79 -11.25
N SER A 208 -10.30 6.78 -12.21
CA SER A 208 -10.07 7.40 -13.53
C SER A 208 -9.83 8.91 -13.36
N GLU A 209 -9.14 9.55 -14.32
CA GLU A 209 -8.87 11.00 -14.25
C GLU A 209 -10.15 11.83 -14.21
N ASP A 210 -11.22 11.40 -14.88
CA ASP A 210 -12.52 12.06 -14.88
C ASP A 210 -13.37 11.74 -13.63
N GLY A 211 -12.88 10.88 -12.75
CA GLY A 211 -13.54 10.50 -11.49
C GLY A 211 -14.77 9.62 -11.64
N LYS A 212 -15.06 9.09 -12.84
CA LYS A 212 -16.29 8.30 -13.08
C LYS A 212 -16.14 6.82 -12.82
N LYS A 213 -14.91 6.31 -12.85
CA LYS A 213 -14.61 4.89 -12.62
C LYS A 213 -13.61 4.70 -11.49
N ILE A 214 -13.71 3.55 -10.88
CA ILE A 214 -12.70 3.02 -9.94
C ILE A 214 -12.18 1.72 -10.53
N TYR A 215 -10.86 1.62 -10.67
CA TYR A 215 -10.15 0.38 -10.97
C TYR A 215 -9.71 -0.23 -9.65
N HIS A 216 -10.20 -1.43 -9.39
CA HIS A 216 -9.98 -2.11 -8.12
C HIS A 216 -9.41 -3.51 -8.31
N ALA A 217 -8.54 -3.94 -7.40
CA ALA A 217 -8.02 -5.29 -7.37
C ALA A 217 -8.08 -5.89 -5.96
N SER A 218 -8.45 -7.17 -5.87
CA SER A 218 -8.33 -8.00 -4.67
C SER A 218 -7.27 -9.08 -4.88
N ILE A 219 -6.55 -9.42 -3.82
CA ILE A 219 -5.34 -10.25 -3.92
C ILE A 219 -5.48 -11.64 -3.31
N GLY A 220 -6.62 -11.95 -2.70
CA GLY A 220 -6.82 -13.22 -2.00
C GLY A 220 -5.97 -13.32 -0.72
N LYS A 221 -6.12 -14.41 0.00
CA LYS A 221 -5.41 -14.67 1.26
C LYS A 221 -3.95 -14.99 0.99
N VAL A 222 -3.12 -13.95 1.00
CA VAL A 222 -1.69 -14.01 0.60
C VAL A 222 -0.82 -14.94 1.43
N PHE A 223 -1.22 -15.26 2.65
CA PHE A 223 -0.51 -16.21 3.50
C PHE A 223 -0.62 -17.67 3.03
N PHE A 224 -1.53 -18.00 2.11
CA PHE A 224 -1.54 -19.27 1.38
C PHE A 224 -0.67 -19.19 0.11
N ALA A 225 0.63 -18.93 0.25
CA ALA A 225 1.50 -18.67 -0.89
C ALA A 225 1.65 -19.87 -1.84
N SER A 226 1.55 -21.11 -1.34
CA SER A 226 1.71 -22.33 -2.15
C SER A 226 0.65 -22.46 -3.24
N PRO A 227 1.02 -22.75 -4.49
CA PRO A 227 0.07 -23.06 -5.57
C PRO A 227 -0.87 -24.22 -5.25
N ASN A 228 -0.40 -25.22 -4.50
CA ASN A 228 -1.23 -26.35 -4.06
C ASN A 228 -2.37 -25.94 -3.10
N LEU A 229 -2.30 -24.75 -2.54
CA LEU A 229 -3.31 -24.17 -1.65
C LEU A 229 -4.11 -23.05 -2.35
N ASP A 230 -4.05 -22.96 -3.68
CA ASP A 230 -4.71 -21.91 -4.45
C ASP A 230 -6.23 -21.84 -4.17
N PHE A 231 -6.87 -22.99 -3.95
CA PHE A 231 -8.29 -23.09 -3.61
C PHE A 231 -8.65 -22.42 -2.26
N LEU A 232 -7.67 -22.21 -1.37
CA LEU A 232 -7.86 -21.51 -0.08
C LEU A 232 -7.69 -19.99 -0.18
N LYS A 233 -7.07 -19.50 -1.26
CA LYS A 233 -6.80 -18.07 -1.44
C LYS A 233 -8.07 -17.24 -1.62
N GLY A 234 -9.16 -17.86 -2.09
CA GLY A 234 -10.43 -17.18 -2.31
C GLY A 234 -10.48 -16.37 -3.60
N ASP A 235 -11.43 -15.45 -3.67
CA ASP A 235 -11.70 -14.65 -4.88
C ASP A 235 -10.65 -13.55 -5.06
N ARG A 236 -10.13 -13.45 -6.28
CA ARG A 236 -9.13 -12.46 -6.71
C ARG A 236 -9.63 -11.84 -7.99
N TRP A 237 -10.11 -10.61 -7.88
CA TRP A 237 -10.78 -9.92 -8.97
C TRP A 237 -10.01 -8.66 -9.38
N PHE A 238 -9.92 -8.40 -10.66
CA PHE A 238 -9.76 -7.07 -11.19
C PHE A 238 -11.15 -6.55 -11.56
N GLN A 239 -11.53 -5.38 -11.03
CA GLN A 239 -12.87 -4.84 -11.18
C GLN A 239 -12.82 -3.40 -11.71
N ILE A 240 -13.82 -3.07 -12.53
CA ILE A 240 -14.14 -1.70 -12.91
C ILE A 240 -15.47 -1.37 -12.26
N VAL A 241 -15.53 -0.29 -11.51
CA VAL A 241 -16.67 0.11 -10.69
C VAL A 241 -17.09 1.51 -11.08
N ASP A 242 -18.39 1.80 -11.15
CA ASP A 242 -18.91 3.14 -11.28
C ASP A 242 -18.68 3.93 -9.99
N ALA A 243 -17.98 5.07 -10.09
CA ALA A 243 -17.56 5.83 -8.92
C ALA A 243 -18.70 6.62 -8.25
N ASN A 244 -19.84 6.82 -8.94
CA ASN A 244 -20.98 7.53 -8.38
C ASN A 244 -21.97 6.61 -7.69
N THR A 245 -22.16 5.39 -8.22
CA THR A 245 -23.15 4.42 -7.72
C THR A 245 -22.52 3.31 -6.91
N TYR A 246 -21.19 3.11 -7.02
CA TYR A 246 -20.43 1.99 -6.49
C TYR A 246 -20.87 0.62 -7.06
N GLU A 247 -21.55 0.61 -8.22
CA GLU A 247 -21.90 -0.62 -8.92
C GLU A 247 -20.70 -1.20 -9.66
N VAL A 248 -20.50 -2.50 -9.58
CA VAL A 248 -19.44 -3.21 -10.32
C VAL A 248 -19.87 -3.32 -11.79
N ILE A 249 -19.25 -2.53 -12.66
CA ILE A 249 -19.49 -2.52 -14.12
C ILE A 249 -18.90 -3.78 -14.77
N ARG A 250 -17.69 -4.15 -14.37
CA ARG A 250 -16.96 -5.30 -14.91
C ARG A 250 -16.16 -5.99 -13.82
N ARG A 251 -16.19 -7.31 -13.84
CA ARG A 251 -15.33 -8.16 -13.04
C ARG A 251 -14.54 -9.08 -13.98
N VAL A 252 -13.22 -9.05 -13.87
CA VAL A 252 -12.30 -9.79 -14.74
C VAL A 252 -11.67 -10.93 -13.96
N ASP A 253 -11.81 -12.16 -14.45
CA ASP A 253 -11.01 -13.29 -13.98
C ASP A 253 -9.65 -13.26 -14.69
N MET A 254 -8.63 -12.80 -13.98
CA MET A 254 -7.30 -12.64 -14.54
C MET A 254 -6.65 -13.99 -14.90
N LYS A 255 -7.05 -15.09 -14.25
CA LYS A 255 -6.59 -16.43 -14.64
C LYS A 255 -7.01 -16.73 -16.07
N GLN A 256 -8.29 -16.56 -16.37
CA GLN A 256 -8.80 -16.77 -17.72
C GLN A 256 -8.08 -15.90 -18.74
N LYS A 257 -7.85 -14.60 -18.42
CA LYS A 257 -7.18 -13.68 -19.35
C LYS A 257 -5.73 -14.04 -19.61
N LEU A 258 -5.01 -14.52 -18.60
CA LEU A 258 -3.65 -15.03 -18.75
C LEU A 258 -3.62 -16.29 -19.62
N GLU A 259 -4.53 -17.24 -19.40
CA GLU A 259 -4.65 -18.49 -20.17
C GLU A 259 -5.02 -18.20 -21.64
N GLU A 260 -5.99 -17.30 -21.90
CA GLU A 260 -6.37 -16.86 -23.24
C GLU A 260 -5.20 -16.22 -24.02
N ALA A 261 -4.31 -15.53 -23.31
CA ALA A 261 -3.12 -14.94 -23.89
C ALA A 261 -1.93 -15.92 -24.02
N GLY A 262 -2.11 -17.19 -23.63
CA GLY A 262 -1.08 -18.22 -23.68
C GLY A 262 -0.06 -18.15 -22.52
N PHE A 263 -0.38 -17.48 -21.43
CA PHE A 263 0.46 -17.38 -20.23
C PHE A 263 -0.08 -18.27 -19.12
N ASP A 264 0.50 -19.46 -18.96
CA ASP A 264 0.21 -20.32 -17.81
C ASP A 264 1.01 -19.85 -16.61
N TRP A 265 0.36 -19.07 -15.72
CA TRP A 265 0.99 -18.52 -14.52
C TRP A 265 0.35 -19.04 -13.24
N ILE A 266 1.18 -19.23 -12.21
CA ILE A 266 0.79 -19.89 -10.95
C ILE A 266 -0.16 -19.09 -10.07
N ASP A 267 -0.25 -17.78 -10.26
CA ASP A 267 -1.15 -16.89 -9.51
C ASP A 267 -1.85 -15.92 -10.46
N ARG A 268 -2.99 -15.39 -10.04
CA ARG A 268 -3.84 -14.48 -10.81
C ARG A 268 -4.16 -13.18 -10.10
N ALA A 269 -3.64 -13.02 -8.88
CA ALA A 269 -3.92 -11.83 -8.10
C ALA A 269 -3.20 -10.62 -8.71
N VAL A 270 -3.99 -9.62 -9.13
CA VAL A 270 -3.48 -8.32 -9.53
C VAL A 270 -2.99 -7.59 -8.28
N ARG A 271 -1.73 -7.23 -8.32
CA ARG A 271 -1.06 -6.39 -7.33
C ARG A 271 -1.23 -4.92 -7.71
N PRO A 272 -0.42 -3.98 -7.24
CA PRO A 272 -0.48 -2.61 -7.74
C PRO A 272 -0.44 -2.56 -9.27
N MET A 273 -1.14 -1.60 -9.81
CA MET A 273 -1.31 -1.39 -11.24
C MET A 273 -1.14 0.09 -11.59
N ALA A 274 -0.90 0.36 -12.86
CA ALA A 274 -0.91 1.70 -13.41
C ALA A 274 -1.84 1.74 -14.62
N ILE A 275 -2.72 2.74 -14.67
CA ILE A 275 -3.70 2.92 -15.75
C ILE A 275 -3.26 4.10 -16.60
N THR A 276 -3.29 3.97 -17.94
CA THR A 276 -3.01 5.08 -18.84
C THR A 276 -4.11 6.14 -18.74
N LYS A 277 -3.76 7.41 -18.98
CA LYS A 277 -4.70 8.54 -18.89
C LYS A 277 -5.88 8.41 -19.84
N ASP A 278 -5.66 7.80 -21.00
CA ASP A 278 -6.73 7.49 -21.97
C ASP A 278 -7.56 6.25 -21.61
N GLU A 279 -7.27 5.63 -20.47
CA GLU A 279 -7.93 4.41 -19.97
C GLU A 279 -7.90 3.21 -20.93
N LYS A 280 -6.97 3.17 -21.91
CA LYS A 280 -6.89 2.06 -22.85
C LYS A 280 -6.10 0.88 -22.29
N PHE A 281 -5.08 1.15 -21.51
CA PHE A 281 -4.19 0.11 -20.99
C PHE A 281 -4.04 0.17 -19.47
N ALA A 282 -3.99 -1.01 -18.87
CA ALA A 282 -3.55 -1.22 -17.50
C ALA A 282 -2.24 -2.03 -17.51
N TYR A 283 -1.25 -1.58 -16.74
CA TYR A 283 -0.03 -2.31 -16.48
C TYR A 283 -0.17 -3.00 -15.13
N LEU A 284 -0.30 -4.32 -15.16
CA LEU A 284 -0.68 -5.13 -14.02
C LEU A 284 0.52 -5.91 -13.51
N GLN A 285 0.90 -5.69 -12.27
CA GLN A 285 1.76 -6.63 -11.56
C GLN A 285 0.90 -7.80 -11.09
N ILE A 286 1.37 -9.01 -11.26
CA ILE A 286 0.68 -10.24 -10.84
C ILE A 286 1.50 -10.89 -9.74
N SER A 287 0.84 -11.45 -8.73
CA SER A 287 1.50 -12.15 -7.63
C SER A 287 2.56 -13.13 -8.12
N LEU A 288 3.71 -13.14 -7.44
CA LEU A 288 4.89 -13.97 -7.72
C LEU A 288 5.60 -13.68 -9.05
N PHE A 289 5.08 -12.79 -9.89
CA PHE A 289 5.68 -12.45 -11.18
C PHE A 289 6.70 -11.33 -11.04
N HIS A 290 7.86 -11.48 -11.65
CA HIS A 290 8.93 -10.49 -11.67
C HIS A 290 8.86 -9.68 -12.97
N GLY A 291 7.98 -8.71 -12.99
CA GLY A 291 7.65 -7.92 -14.16
C GLY A 291 6.21 -7.42 -14.13
N PHE A 292 5.60 -7.29 -15.31
CA PHE A 292 4.20 -6.88 -15.42
C PHE A 292 3.57 -7.41 -16.72
N PHE A 293 2.24 -7.34 -16.76
CA PHE A 293 1.43 -7.62 -17.94
C PHE A 293 0.75 -6.33 -18.41
N GLU A 294 0.63 -6.15 -19.70
CA GLU A 294 -0.18 -5.10 -20.32
C GLU A 294 -1.56 -5.68 -20.63
N TYR A 295 -2.58 -5.06 -20.08
CA TYR A 295 -3.98 -5.41 -20.29
C TYR A 295 -4.70 -4.31 -21.07
N ASP A 296 -5.26 -4.66 -22.21
CA ASP A 296 -6.13 -3.79 -23.03
C ASP A 296 -7.51 -3.78 -22.39
N ILE A 297 -7.88 -2.65 -21.80
CA ILE A 297 -9.11 -2.48 -21.04
C ILE A 297 -10.34 -2.55 -21.94
N GLU A 298 -10.26 -1.96 -23.16
CA GLU A 298 -11.36 -1.92 -24.10
C GLU A 298 -11.64 -3.31 -24.68
N ASN A 299 -10.60 -3.99 -25.15
CA ASN A 299 -10.70 -5.32 -25.77
C ASN A 299 -10.68 -6.49 -24.77
N ASP A 300 -10.59 -6.19 -23.48
CA ASP A 300 -10.63 -7.16 -22.38
C ASP A 300 -9.62 -8.32 -22.52
N LYS A 301 -8.36 -8.01 -22.84
CA LYS A 301 -7.31 -9.01 -23.09
C LYS A 301 -5.93 -8.57 -22.62
N ILE A 302 -5.11 -9.55 -22.25
CA ILE A 302 -3.66 -9.36 -22.08
C ILE A 302 -3.04 -9.28 -23.48
N THR A 303 -2.24 -8.25 -23.73
CA THR A 303 -1.58 -8.01 -25.03
C THR A 303 -0.11 -8.32 -25.03
N ARG A 304 0.58 -7.97 -23.95
CA ARG A 304 2.03 -8.15 -23.81
C ARG A 304 2.40 -8.48 -22.36
N LYS A 305 3.59 -9.02 -22.17
CA LYS A 305 4.25 -9.12 -20.87
C LYS A 305 5.69 -8.63 -20.97
N LEU A 306 6.22 -8.18 -19.83
CA LEU A 306 7.64 -7.94 -19.65
C LEU A 306 8.15 -8.78 -18.48
N ASP A 307 9.10 -9.69 -18.77
CA ASP A 307 9.88 -10.36 -17.75
C ASP A 307 11.08 -9.49 -17.40
N LEU A 308 11.23 -9.12 -16.13
CA LEU A 308 12.37 -8.39 -15.61
C LEU A 308 13.40 -9.35 -15.00
N PRO A 309 14.69 -8.94 -14.90
CA PRO A 309 15.74 -9.85 -14.48
C PRO A 309 15.62 -10.22 -13.01
N ILE A 310 15.67 -11.53 -12.72
CA ILE A 310 15.72 -12.06 -11.36
C ILE A 310 17.19 -12.21 -10.96
N PRO A 311 17.65 -11.60 -9.85
CA PRO A 311 19.00 -11.78 -9.33
C PRO A 311 19.34 -13.24 -9.10
N LYS A 312 20.62 -13.60 -9.25
CA LYS A 312 21.06 -15.01 -9.08
C LYS A 312 20.68 -15.58 -7.72
N THR A 313 20.72 -14.78 -6.67
CA THR A 313 20.35 -15.14 -5.30
C THR A 313 18.86 -15.49 -5.15
N ASN A 314 18.01 -14.96 -6.05
CA ASN A 314 16.56 -15.11 -5.99
C ASN A 314 16.00 -16.17 -6.94
N LYS A 315 16.84 -16.77 -7.79
CA LYS A 315 16.36 -17.76 -8.80
C LYS A 315 15.70 -19.00 -8.22
N ASN A 316 16.00 -19.34 -6.98
CA ASN A 316 15.46 -20.51 -6.29
C ASN A 316 14.41 -20.17 -5.23
N LEU A 317 13.89 -18.94 -5.22
CA LEU A 317 12.83 -18.54 -4.30
C LEU A 317 11.58 -19.40 -4.56
N THR A 318 11.02 -19.91 -3.49
CA THR A 318 9.70 -20.56 -3.51
C THR A 318 8.61 -19.50 -3.33
N PRO A 319 7.34 -19.81 -3.64
CA PRO A 319 6.24 -18.87 -3.36
C PRO A 319 6.19 -18.37 -1.92
N GLY A 320 6.59 -19.21 -0.94
CA GLY A 320 6.64 -18.85 0.48
C GLY A 320 7.76 -17.87 0.85
N ASP A 321 8.77 -17.71 0.01
CA ASP A 321 9.88 -16.77 0.24
C ASP A 321 9.55 -15.34 -0.20
N HIS A 322 8.47 -15.17 -0.98
CA HIS A 322 8.04 -13.87 -1.46
C HIS A 322 7.28 -13.09 -0.37
N ILE A 323 7.66 -11.85 -0.17
CA ILE A 323 6.96 -10.95 0.76
C ILE A 323 5.51 -10.80 0.29
N LEU A 324 4.59 -11.30 1.11
CA LEU A 324 3.14 -11.25 0.85
C LEU A 324 2.77 -11.69 -0.59
N ALA A 325 3.45 -12.68 -1.13
CA ALA A 325 3.32 -13.17 -2.52
C ALA A 325 3.65 -12.13 -3.62
N SER A 326 4.41 -11.07 -3.31
CA SER A 326 4.86 -10.11 -4.31
C SER A 326 6.19 -10.51 -4.92
N GLY A 327 6.30 -10.54 -6.26
CA GLY A 327 7.59 -10.43 -6.95
C GLY A 327 8.01 -8.97 -6.99
N HIS A 328 7.17 -8.13 -7.59
CA HIS A 328 7.26 -6.68 -7.59
C HIS A 328 6.00 -6.08 -6.98
N HIS A 329 6.06 -4.84 -6.43
CA HIS A 329 4.89 -4.26 -5.78
C HIS A 329 4.52 -2.86 -6.29
N GLY A 330 5.43 -1.91 -6.45
CA GLY A 330 5.09 -0.56 -6.91
C GLY A 330 5.24 -0.40 -8.43
N ILE A 331 4.29 0.27 -9.07
CA ILE A 331 4.32 0.61 -10.49
C ILE A 331 3.68 1.98 -10.72
N SER A 332 4.28 2.82 -11.57
CA SER A 332 3.73 4.12 -11.96
C SER A 332 4.10 4.49 -13.39
N LEU A 333 3.28 5.32 -14.01
CA LEU A 333 3.52 5.90 -15.33
C LEU A 333 4.08 7.31 -15.21
N SER A 334 4.96 7.71 -16.14
CA SER A 334 5.37 9.10 -16.30
C SER A 334 4.20 10.00 -16.68
N GLY A 335 4.36 11.33 -16.53
CA GLY A 335 3.29 12.28 -16.81
C GLY A 335 2.80 12.29 -18.27
N ASP A 336 3.58 11.78 -19.22
CA ASP A 336 3.22 11.63 -20.63
C ASP A 336 2.85 10.19 -21.02
N ASP A 337 2.71 9.29 -20.04
CA ASP A 337 2.43 7.87 -20.20
C ASP A 337 3.45 7.09 -21.06
N LYS A 338 4.66 7.61 -21.30
CA LYS A 338 5.66 6.93 -22.14
C LYS A 338 6.61 6.03 -21.39
N THR A 339 6.74 6.25 -20.09
CA THR A 339 7.71 5.53 -19.26
C THR A 339 7.01 4.92 -18.05
N ILE A 340 7.40 3.70 -17.71
CA ILE A 340 6.90 2.96 -16.55
C ILE A 340 8.05 2.84 -15.54
N CYS A 341 7.78 3.19 -14.28
CA CYS A 341 8.67 2.91 -13.16
C CYS A 341 8.15 1.74 -12.35
N ILE A 342 9.04 0.81 -12.01
CA ILE A 342 8.71 -0.40 -11.26
C ILE A 342 9.62 -0.53 -10.04
N ALA A 343 9.01 -0.75 -8.88
CA ALA A 343 9.70 -1.12 -7.65
C ALA A 343 9.85 -2.66 -7.61
N GLY A 344 11.06 -3.15 -7.86
CA GLY A 344 11.39 -4.58 -7.86
C GLY A 344 11.61 -5.11 -6.44
N THR A 345 10.54 -5.28 -5.68
CA THR A 345 10.54 -5.51 -4.22
C THR A 345 11.43 -6.67 -3.79
N MET A 346 11.29 -7.82 -4.45
CA MET A 346 12.12 -8.99 -4.13
C MET A 346 13.52 -8.89 -4.74
N ASP A 347 13.69 -8.07 -5.78
CA ASP A 347 14.90 -8.05 -6.61
C ASP A 347 15.86 -6.91 -6.29
N GLY A 348 15.47 -6.00 -5.39
CA GLY A 348 16.33 -4.93 -4.85
C GLY A 348 16.76 -3.89 -5.88
N TYR A 349 15.92 -3.62 -6.89
CA TYR A 349 16.17 -2.62 -7.92
C TYR A 349 14.94 -1.78 -8.26
N ILE A 350 15.17 -0.68 -8.96
CA ILE A 350 14.13 0.05 -9.69
C ILE A 350 14.33 -0.21 -11.17
N ALA A 351 13.24 -0.51 -11.91
CA ALA A 351 13.29 -0.60 -13.36
C ALA A 351 12.55 0.59 -13.97
N ILE A 352 13.18 1.21 -14.96
CA ILE A 352 12.60 2.26 -15.81
C ILE A 352 12.42 1.66 -17.19
N VAL A 353 11.19 1.62 -17.68
CA VAL A 353 10.79 0.89 -18.88
C VAL A 353 10.15 1.84 -19.88
N ASP A 354 10.64 1.83 -21.12
CA ASP A 354 9.96 2.46 -22.25
C ASP A 354 8.69 1.70 -22.58
N ARG A 355 7.53 2.35 -22.50
CA ARG A 355 6.22 1.72 -22.63
C ARG A 355 5.94 1.13 -24.01
N GLU A 356 6.44 1.76 -25.06
CA GLU A 356 6.22 1.32 -26.43
C GLU A 356 7.01 0.06 -26.76
N THR A 357 8.29 0.06 -26.41
CA THR A 357 9.24 -0.98 -26.83
C THR A 357 9.50 -2.05 -25.76
N PHE A 358 9.12 -1.80 -24.53
CA PHE A 358 9.46 -2.57 -23.32
C PHE A 358 10.97 -2.72 -23.08
N LYS A 359 11.80 -1.86 -23.69
CA LYS A 359 13.20 -1.72 -23.31
C LYS A 359 13.30 -1.11 -21.93
N TYR A 360 14.23 -1.58 -21.13
CA TYR A 360 14.35 -1.13 -19.74
C TYR A 360 15.78 -0.85 -19.31
N SER A 361 15.90 -0.04 -18.27
CA SER A 361 17.11 0.21 -17.50
C SER A 361 16.90 -0.24 -16.07
N ILE A 362 17.92 -0.87 -15.47
CA ILE A 362 17.88 -1.31 -14.06
C ILE A 362 18.77 -0.39 -13.21
N ILE A 363 18.20 0.10 -12.13
CA ILE A 363 18.90 0.86 -11.08
C ILE A 363 19.02 -0.06 -9.87
N LYS A 364 20.19 -0.65 -9.68
CA LYS A 364 20.49 -1.50 -8.52
C LYS A 364 20.58 -0.64 -7.26
N LEU A 365 19.94 -1.05 -6.17
CA LEU A 365 19.84 -0.28 -4.92
C LEU A 365 20.76 -0.80 -3.81
N SER A 366 21.08 -2.09 -3.82
CA SER A 366 21.95 -2.75 -2.84
C SER A 366 22.65 -3.94 -3.47
N ASP A 367 23.73 -4.41 -2.86
CA ASP A 367 24.40 -5.64 -3.27
C ASP A 367 23.60 -6.89 -2.88
N ASP A 368 22.94 -6.85 -1.74
CA ASP A 368 21.93 -7.86 -1.37
C ASP A 368 20.54 -7.35 -1.76
N PRO A 369 19.84 -8.01 -2.70
CA PRO A 369 18.49 -7.61 -3.10
C PRO A 369 17.49 -7.51 -1.95
N LYS A 370 17.67 -8.30 -0.88
CA LYS A 370 16.76 -8.35 0.26
C LYS A 370 16.85 -7.14 1.18
N GLU A 371 17.98 -6.40 1.15
CA GLU A 371 18.17 -5.21 1.99
C GLU A 371 17.31 -4.04 1.55
N ALA A 372 17.19 -3.79 0.25
CA ALA A 372 16.56 -2.58 -0.25
C ALA A 372 15.04 -2.59 -0.14
N LYS A 373 14.38 -3.69 -0.54
CA LYS A 373 12.91 -3.80 -0.57
C LYS A 373 12.23 -2.56 -1.16
N PRO A 374 12.49 -2.15 -2.41
CA PRO A 374 11.73 -1.07 -3.02
C PRO A 374 10.26 -1.48 -3.08
N TYR A 375 9.36 -0.61 -2.58
CA TYR A 375 8.00 -1.07 -2.30
C TYR A 375 6.94 -0.35 -3.13
N TRP A 376 7.00 0.97 -3.24
CA TRP A 376 6.01 1.77 -3.96
C TRP A 376 6.67 2.71 -4.98
N ALA A 377 5.94 3.05 -6.03
CA ALA A 377 6.34 4.05 -6.99
C ALA A 377 5.20 5.03 -7.26
N THR A 378 5.49 6.32 -7.25
CA THR A 378 4.55 7.39 -7.58
C THR A 378 5.25 8.41 -8.47
N SER A 379 4.61 8.82 -9.56
CA SER A 379 5.14 9.90 -10.40
C SER A 379 5.04 11.25 -9.70
N SER A 380 6.04 12.10 -9.90
CA SER A 380 5.98 13.49 -9.45
C SER A 380 4.80 14.23 -10.11
N LYS A 381 4.34 15.31 -9.49
CA LYS A 381 3.22 16.11 -9.97
C LYS A 381 3.43 16.61 -11.41
N ASP A 382 4.68 16.96 -11.76
CA ASP A 382 5.07 17.36 -13.12
C ASP A 382 5.29 16.15 -14.07
N GLY A 383 5.20 14.93 -13.56
CA GLY A 383 5.34 13.69 -14.33
C GLY A 383 6.75 13.39 -14.83
N THR A 384 7.78 14.12 -14.39
CA THR A 384 9.17 13.99 -14.89
C THR A 384 10.02 13.02 -14.08
N LYS A 385 9.60 12.72 -12.84
CA LYS A 385 10.31 11.87 -11.90
C LYS A 385 9.40 10.83 -11.28
N ALA A 386 9.99 9.76 -10.77
CA ALA A 386 9.34 8.82 -9.88
C ALA A 386 9.90 8.95 -8.46
N TYR A 387 9.02 8.95 -7.47
CA TYR A 387 9.36 8.74 -6.07
C TYR A 387 9.18 7.27 -5.74
N VAL A 388 10.25 6.61 -5.33
CA VAL A 388 10.21 5.18 -4.99
C VAL A 388 10.61 5.00 -3.53
N SER A 389 9.70 4.43 -2.73
CA SER A 389 10.02 4.07 -1.35
C SER A 389 10.95 2.86 -1.31
N ILE A 390 12.01 2.96 -0.54
CA ILE A 390 12.98 1.89 -0.32
C ILE A 390 12.84 1.44 1.14
N SER A 391 11.86 0.56 1.35
CA SER A 391 11.38 0.22 2.70
C SER A 391 12.44 -0.41 3.58
N GLY A 392 13.36 -1.18 3.02
CA GLY A 392 14.46 -1.79 3.78
C GLY A 392 15.61 -0.84 4.11
N LEU A 393 15.63 0.38 3.53
CA LEU A 393 16.70 1.37 3.71
C LEU A 393 16.18 2.70 4.26
N ASP A 394 14.93 2.76 4.72
CA ASP A 394 14.29 3.92 5.37
C ASP A 394 14.44 5.22 4.58
N LYS A 395 14.30 5.15 3.24
CA LYS A 395 14.46 6.29 2.35
C LYS A 395 13.48 6.27 1.18
N VAL A 396 13.34 7.43 0.53
CA VAL A 396 12.70 7.57 -0.78
C VAL A 396 13.78 7.92 -1.80
N SER A 397 13.87 7.14 -2.87
CA SER A 397 14.71 7.45 -4.04
C SER A 397 13.90 8.25 -5.06
N VAL A 398 14.47 9.36 -5.53
CA VAL A 398 13.91 10.18 -6.61
C VAL A 398 14.60 9.81 -7.91
N VAL A 399 13.83 9.30 -8.87
CA VAL A 399 14.37 8.79 -10.14
C VAL A 399 13.87 9.66 -11.28
N ASP A 400 14.79 10.13 -12.11
CA ASP A 400 14.46 10.86 -13.34
C ASP A 400 14.08 9.87 -14.44
N TYR A 401 12.91 10.04 -15.05
CA TYR A 401 12.38 9.12 -16.04
C TYR A 401 13.18 9.09 -17.34
N VAL A 402 13.75 10.22 -17.75
CA VAL A 402 14.49 10.34 -19.02
C VAL A 402 15.86 9.71 -18.93
N THR A 403 16.58 10.02 -17.86
CA THR A 403 17.96 9.54 -17.67
C THR A 403 18.06 8.18 -17.00
N ALA A 404 16.95 7.67 -16.43
CA ALA A 404 16.88 6.46 -15.63
C ALA A 404 17.96 6.46 -14.51
N LYS A 405 18.10 7.57 -13.80
CA LYS A 405 19.07 7.74 -12.70
C LYS A 405 18.38 8.24 -11.43
N VAL A 406 18.90 7.81 -10.29
CA VAL A 406 18.57 8.43 -8.99
C VAL A 406 19.19 9.83 -8.98
N VAL A 407 18.35 10.84 -8.79
CA VAL A 407 18.76 12.26 -8.71
C VAL A 407 18.78 12.78 -7.27
N ALA A 408 18.07 12.12 -6.36
CA ALA A 408 18.11 12.42 -4.93
C ALA A 408 17.68 11.19 -4.11
N GLU A 409 18.11 11.15 -2.86
CA GLU A 409 17.65 10.23 -1.83
C GLU A 409 17.22 11.02 -0.60
N VAL A 410 16.03 10.75 -0.11
CA VAL A 410 15.45 11.43 1.04
C VAL A 410 15.35 10.44 2.19
N PRO A 411 16.14 10.58 3.28
CA PRO A 411 15.97 9.74 4.46
C PRO A 411 14.63 10.08 5.12
N VAL A 412 13.83 9.07 5.42
CA VAL A 412 12.49 9.27 6.00
C VAL A 412 12.36 8.61 7.38
N GLY A 413 11.34 7.84 7.66
CA GLY A 413 11.20 7.04 8.85
C GLY A 413 11.24 5.55 8.55
N ASN A 414 10.85 4.74 9.52
CA ASN A 414 11.00 3.30 9.47
C ASN A 414 10.00 2.66 8.52
N HIS A 415 10.51 1.90 7.55
CA HIS A 415 9.75 1.12 6.58
C HIS A 415 8.75 1.98 5.76
N PRO A 416 9.22 2.96 4.96
CA PRO A 416 8.33 3.75 4.11
C PRO A 416 7.65 2.83 3.10
N GLN A 417 6.31 2.89 3.03
CA GLN A 417 5.54 2.14 2.03
C GLN A 417 4.99 3.07 0.96
N ARG A 418 4.06 3.94 1.28
CA ARG A 418 3.46 4.83 0.28
C ARG A 418 4.19 6.15 0.19
N VAL A 419 4.23 6.66 -1.05
CA VAL A 419 4.67 8.02 -1.34
C VAL A 419 3.58 8.70 -2.16
N ARG A 420 3.17 9.90 -1.79
CA ARG A 420 2.09 10.65 -2.48
C ARG A 420 2.48 12.11 -2.69
N ASN A 421 2.08 12.66 -3.85
CA ASN A 421 2.09 14.11 -4.02
C ASN A 421 0.94 14.73 -3.23
N GLY A 422 1.11 15.95 -2.77
CA GLY A 422 0.08 16.70 -2.10
C GLY A 422 0.33 18.20 -2.08
N GLN A 423 -0.59 18.93 -1.47
CA GLN A 423 -0.44 20.35 -1.20
C GLN A 423 -0.84 20.62 0.25
N LEU A 424 -0.02 21.35 0.98
CA LEU A 424 -0.26 21.65 2.39
C LEU A 424 0.03 23.11 2.72
N ARG A 425 -0.64 23.59 3.78
CA ARG A 425 -0.40 24.88 4.44
C ARG A 425 0.35 24.63 5.74
N LEU A 426 1.68 24.61 5.67
CA LEU A 426 2.54 24.24 6.79
C LEU A 426 3.02 25.47 7.55
N LYS A 427 2.78 25.48 8.87
CA LYS A 427 3.42 26.42 9.80
C LYS A 427 4.80 25.87 10.15
N TYR A 428 5.83 26.69 9.98
CA TYR A 428 7.23 26.39 10.29
C TYR A 428 7.57 26.73 11.74
#